data_54f1db6694fff3cdfb4856b0f1af8e2b
#
_entry.id   54f1db6694fff3cdfb4856b0f1af8e2b
#
_cell.length_a   1.000
_cell.length_b   1.000
_cell.length_c   1.000
_cell.angle_alpha   90.00
_cell.angle_beta   90.00
_cell.angle_gamma   90.00
#
_symmetry.space_group_name_H-M   'P 1'
#
loop_
_entity.id
_entity.type
_entity.pdbx_description
1 polymer ?
#
loop_
_entity_poly.entity_id
_entity_poly.type
_entity_poly.pdbx_seq_one_letter_code
_entity_poly.pdbx_strand_id
1 'polypeptide(L)'
;HIIIDNFLDKKYFKIIKTEIKKFDKQKGKSFNSLVEKEKWISKNTSLPKYIKSLVKELNGKKWLSHLKKFSEINDLCVTISGNSELANYHEMKSGGYLGPHVDHSSDPKTGYPHVMNIIIYLSDYWKKNWGGSTEFYNFNGTKKIKKINYKPNRAVIFLHTPYSFHAVSKIKTGSKIRSSIYVDYYSKSFDP
;
A
#
# COMPACT_ATOMS: atom_id res chain seq x y z
N HIS A 1 5.09 -13.42 -1.16
CA HIS A 1 4.94 -12.27 -0.24
C HIS A 1 5.81 -12.41 0.99
N ILE A 2 6.21 -11.26 1.55
CA ILE A 2 7.01 -11.14 2.78
C ILE A 2 6.23 -10.30 3.77
N ILE A 3 6.37 -10.61 5.05
CA ILE A 3 5.78 -9.85 6.14
C ILE A 3 6.92 -9.42 7.08
N ILE A 4 7.01 -8.12 7.33
CA ILE A 4 8.01 -7.55 8.23
C ILE A 4 7.28 -6.79 9.34
N ASP A 5 7.33 -7.32 10.56
CA ASP A 5 6.81 -6.63 11.75
C ASP A 5 7.83 -5.62 12.28
N ASN A 6 7.34 -4.53 12.88
CA ASN A 6 8.17 -3.43 13.38
C ASN A 6 9.09 -2.86 12.28
N PHE A 7 8.55 -2.66 11.10
CA PHE A 7 9.28 -2.27 9.90
C PHE A 7 9.99 -0.91 10.06
N LEU A 8 9.31 0.05 10.66
CA LEU A 8 9.89 1.35 10.98
C LEU A 8 10.43 1.35 12.41
N ASP A 9 11.51 2.07 12.64
CA ASP A 9 11.97 2.38 14.00
C ASP A 9 10.81 2.96 14.85
N LYS A 10 10.77 2.60 16.14
CA LYS A 10 9.66 2.98 17.04
C LYS A 10 9.49 4.50 17.15
N LYS A 11 10.61 5.26 17.18
CA LYS A 11 10.61 6.73 17.27
C LYS A 11 10.05 7.35 15.99
N TYR A 12 10.50 6.86 14.84
CA TYR A 12 10.03 7.30 13.52
C TYR A 12 8.55 6.98 13.32
N PHE A 13 8.13 5.76 13.68
CA PHE A 13 6.72 5.37 13.61
C PHE A 13 5.82 6.25 14.48
N LYS A 14 6.27 6.63 15.70
CA LYS A 14 5.55 7.57 16.58
C LYS A 14 5.38 8.96 15.93
N ILE A 15 6.42 9.46 15.27
CA ILE A 15 6.37 10.74 14.56
C ILE A 15 5.33 10.70 13.43
N ILE A 16 5.37 9.66 12.58
CA ILE A 16 4.41 9.49 11.48
C ILE A 16 2.98 9.44 12.01
N LYS A 17 2.71 8.69 13.07
CA LYS A 17 1.36 8.64 13.67
C LYS A 17 0.86 10.00 14.16
N THR A 18 1.73 10.80 14.73
CA THR A 18 1.40 12.16 15.18
C THR A 18 1.07 13.06 13.99
N GLU A 19 1.83 12.94 12.92
CA GLU A 19 1.63 13.70 11.69
C GLU A 19 0.29 13.34 11.00
N ILE A 20 -0.02 12.04 10.90
CA ILE A 20 -1.29 11.54 10.35
C ILE A 20 -2.51 12.12 11.07
N LYS A 21 -2.46 12.24 12.41
CA LYS A 21 -3.57 12.79 13.20
C LYS A 21 -3.87 14.27 12.90
N LYS A 22 -2.86 15.01 12.44
CA LYS A 22 -2.95 16.45 12.11
C LYS A 22 -3.14 16.70 10.62
N PHE A 23 -3.20 15.64 9.80
CA PHE A 23 -3.25 15.77 8.35
C PHE A 23 -4.60 16.31 7.87
N ASP A 24 -4.56 17.34 7.03
CA ASP A 24 -5.74 17.93 6.40
C ASP A 24 -6.32 17.00 5.32
N LYS A 25 -7.47 16.40 5.64
CA LYS A 25 -8.14 15.42 4.78
C LYS A 25 -8.95 16.03 3.62
N GLN A 26 -9.01 17.36 3.52
CA GLN A 26 -9.67 18.01 2.38
C GLN A 26 -8.84 17.85 1.08
N LYS A 27 -7.55 17.54 1.21
CA LYS A 27 -6.59 17.41 0.11
C LYS A 27 -6.46 15.98 -0.40
N GLY A 28 -7.56 15.32 -0.71
CA GLY A 28 -7.58 13.96 -1.23
C GLY A 28 -8.84 13.64 -2.03
N LYS A 29 -8.96 12.40 -2.47
CA LYS A 29 -10.10 11.88 -3.22
C LYS A 29 -10.69 10.67 -2.51
N SER A 30 -12.01 10.65 -2.37
CA SER A 30 -12.76 9.52 -1.82
C SER A 30 -13.25 8.61 -2.93
N PHE A 31 -13.27 7.31 -2.63
CA PHE A 31 -13.70 6.27 -3.54
C PHE A 31 -14.79 5.42 -2.88
N ASN A 32 -15.92 5.31 -3.58
CA ASN A 32 -17.05 4.48 -3.21
C ASN A 32 -17.65 3.89 -4.48
N SER A 33 -17.62 2.57 -4.59
CA SER A 33 -18.16 1.83 -5.72
C SER A 33 -18.66 0.45 -5.24
N LEU A 34 -19.06 -0.41 -6.16
CA LEU A 34 -19.43 -1.80 -5.84
C LEU A 34 -18.23 -2.63 -5.35
N VAL A 35 -17.02 -2.29 -5.79
CA VAL A 35 -15.80 -3.04 -5.47
C VAL A 35 -14.96 -2.40 -4.35
N GLU A 36 -15.20 -1.13 -4.00
CA GLU A 36 -14.49 -0.44 -2.91
C GLU A 36 -15.41 0.54 -2.17
N LYS A 37 -15.25 0.62 -0.84
CA LYS A 37 -16.02 1.55 0.02
C LYS A 37 -15.14 2.22 1.04
N GLU A 38 -15.53 3.45 1.42
CA GLU A 38 -14.91 4.27 2.48
C GLU A 38 -13.40 4.39 2.32
N LYS A 39 -12.90 4.40 1.08
CA LYS A 39 -11.49 4.58 0.76
C LYS A 39 -11.23 6.03 0.42
N TRP A 40 -10.15 6.55 0.97
CA TRP A 40 -9.65 7.88 0.68
C TRP A 40 -8.16 7.83 0.37
N ILE A 41 -7.73 8.60 -0.61
CA ILE A 41 -6.33 8.71 -1.03
C ILE A 41 -5.94 10.18 -1.04
N SER A 42 -4.79 10.52 -0.44
CA SER A 42 -4.27 11.88 -0.43
C SER A 42 -3.80 12.32 -1.83
N LYS A 43 -3.68 13.63 -2.07
CA LYS A 43 -2.91 14.17 -3.20
C LYS A 43 -1.42 14.14 -2.90
N ASN A 44 -0.58 13.90 -3.89
CA ASN A 44 0.89 13.88 -3.76
C ASN A 44 1.46 15.18 -3.17
N THR A 45 0.94 16.32 -3.62
CA THR A 45 1.36 17.64 -3.18
C THR A 45 1.09 17.91 -1.70
N SER A 46 0.16 17.19 -1.10
CA SER A 46 -0.30 17.38 0.28
C SER A 46 0.21 16.33 1.27
N LEU A 47 1.11 15.45 0.85
CA LEU A 47 1.70 14.47 1.78
C LEU A 47 2.41 15.17 2.94
N PRO A 48 2.15 14.76 4.19
CA PRO A 48 2.88 15.23 5.35
C PRO A 48 4.39 14.95 5.23
N LYS A 49 5.19 15.79 5.89
CA LYS A 49 6.66 15.79 5.75
C LYS A 49 7.30 14.42 5.94
N TYR A 50 6.97 13.73 7.03
CA TYR A 50 7.61 12.44 7.35
C TYR A 50 7.06 11.29 6.51
N ILE A 51 5.80 11.35 6.07
CA ILE A 51 5.26 10.41 5.09
C ILE A 51 5.95 10.60 3.73
N LYS A 52 6.14 11.85 3.31
CA LYS A 52 6.88 12.18 2.08
C LYS A 52 8.33 11.69 2.16
N SER A 53 8.99 11.86 3.31
CA SER A 53 10.34 11.33 3.55
C SER A 53 10.38 9.80 3.46
N LEU A 54 9.43 9.10 4.08
CA LEU A 54 9.33 7.65 4.02
C LEU A 54 9.14 7.16 2.57
N VAL A 55 8.23 7.75 1.81
CA VAL A 55 8.05 7.41 0.39
C VAL A 55 9.34 7.64 -0.40
N LYS A 56 10.07 8.75 -0.14
CA LYS A 56 11.36 9.02 -0.77
C LYS A 56 12.41 7.95 -0.42
N GLU A 57 12.45 7.48 0.82
CA GLU A 57 13.35 6.40 1.25
C GLU A 57 13.00 5.07 0.56
N LEU A 58 11.71 4.73 0.47
CA LEU A 58 11.22 3.53 -0.22
C LEU A 58 11.48 3.57 -1.74
N ASN A 59 11.61 4.76 -2.32
CA ASN A 59 11.98 4.97 -3.72
C ASN A 59 13.51 5.11 -3.90
N GLY A 60 14.27 5.13 -2.80
CA GLY A 60 15.69 5.39 -2.82
C GLY A 60 16.54 4.20 -3.26
N LYS A 61 17.71 4.49 -3.84
CA LYS A 61 18.65 3.47 -4.37
C LYS A 61 18.99 2.38 -3.36
N LYS A 62 19.19 2.72 -2.09
CA LYS A 62 19.53 1.76 -1.03
C LYS A 62 18.41 0.73 -0.82
N TRP A 63 17.16 1.18 -0.70
CA TRP A 63 16.03 0.30 -0.53
C TRP A 63 15.79 -0.56 -1.79
N LEU A 64 15.84 0.04 -2.98
CA LEU A 64 15.74 -0.69 -4.25
C LEU A 64 16.83 -1.76 -4.38
N SER A 65 18.07 -1.50 -3.95
CA SER A 65 19.14 -2.50 -3.94
C SER A 65 18.80 -3.72 -3.08
N HIS A 66 18.19 -3.51 -1.91
CA HIS A 66 17.71 -4.63 -1.08
C HIS A 66 16.59 -5.42 -1.78
N LEU A 67 15.62 -4.73 -2.37
CA LEU A 67 14.53 -5.38 -3.09
C LEU A 67 15.03 -6.18 -4.29
N LYS A 68 15.94 -5.63 -5.10
CA LYS A 68 16.58 -6.33 -6.23
C LYS A 68 17.26 -7.62 -5.80
N LYS A 69 18.11 -7.54 -4.78
CA LYS A 69 18.80 -8.72 -4.23
C LYS A 69 17.82 -9.78 -3.74
N PHE A 70 16.70 -9.36 -3.17
CA PHE A 70 15.71 -10.25 -2.57
C PHE A 70 14.79 -10.89 -3.61
N SER A 71 14.35 -10.14 -4.63
CA SER A 71 13.41 -10.58 -5.65
C SER A 71 14.09 -11.20 -6.89
N GLU A 72 15.40 -11.03 -7.01
CA GLU A 72 16.19 -11.35 -8.22
C GLU A 72 15.79 -10.54 -9.46
N ILE A 73 14.94 -9.53 -9.30
CA ILE A 73 14.56 -8.58 -10.38
C ILE A 73 15.62 -7.48 -10.44
N ASN A 74 16.64 -7.65 -11.29
CA ASN A 74 17.83 -6.81 -11.32
C ASN A 74 17.57 -5.37 -11.80
N ASP A 75 16.56 -5.16 -12.63
CA ASP A 75 16.19 -3.86 -13.19
C ASP A 75 15.00 -3.19 -12.48
N LEU A 76 14.63 -3.71 -11.30
CA LEU A 76 13.57 -3.14 -10.48
C LEU A 76 13.79 -1.64 -10.30
N CYS A 77 12.75 -0.86 -10.55
CA CYS A 77 12.79 0.61 -10.49
C CYS A 77 11.48 1.20 -9.95
N VAL A 78 11.52 2.48 -9.67
CA VAL A 78 10.32 3.30 -9.45
C VAL A 78 10.14 4.21 -10.64
N THR A 79 8.88 4.47 -11.00
CA THR A 79 8.56 5.44 -12.04
C THR A 79 7.95 6.69 -11.39
N ILE A 80 8.27 7.85 -11.94
CA ILE A 80 7.57 9.07 -11.62
C ILE A 80 6.46 9.22 -12.65
N SER A 81 5.34 8.58 -12.41
CA SER A 81 4.12 8.85 -13.17
C SER A 81 3.70 10.29 -12.85
N GLY A 82 4.00 11.20 -13.75
CA GLY A 82 3.79 12.64 -13.53
C GLY A 82 2.34 13.07 -13.53
N ASN A 83 1.40 12.13 -13.40
CA ASN A 83 -0.02 12.40 -13.37
C ASN A 83 -0.78 11.72 -12.25
N SER A 84 -0.13 11.02 -11.32
CA SER A 84 -0.88 10.58 -10.16
C SER A 84 -1.17 11.81 -9.29
N GLU A 85 -2.33 12.41 -9.48
CA GLU A 85 -2.88 13.35 -8.50
C GLU A 85 -2.98 12.69 -7.12
N LEU A 86 -2.97 11.37 -7.10
CA LEU A 86 -3.13 10.53 -5.93
C LEU A 86 -1.77 10.14 -5.36
N ALA A 87 -1.66 10.18 -4.05
CA ALA A 87 -0.46 9.86 -3.34
C ALA A 87 -0.46 8.44 -2.81
N ASN A 88 0.70 8.02 -2.34
CA ASN A 88 0.91 6.72 -1.73
C ASN A 88 0.21 6.52 -0.37
N TYR A 89 -0.37 7.56 0.24
CA TYR A 89 -1.04 7.47 1.53
C TYR A 89 -2.54 7.28 1.39
N HIS A 90 -3.03 6.19 1.94
CA HIS A 90 -4.43 5.76 1.88
C HIS A 90 -5.06 5.64 3.27
N GLU A 91 -6.33 5.99 3.37
CA GLU A 91 -7.18 5.75 4.53
C GLU A 91 -8.45 4.98 4.16
N MET A 92 -8.91 4.16 5.08
CA MET A 92 -10.23 3.52 5.00
C MET A 92 -10.93 3.58 6.35
N LYS A 93 -12.21 3.96 6.36
CA LYS A 93 -13.04 4.06 7.55
C LYS A 93 -13.75 2.74 7.87
N SER A 94 -14.46 2.72 8.99
CA SER A 94 -15.36 1.60 9.34
C SER A 94 -16.41 1.41 8.27
N GLY A 95 -16.72 0.15 7.94
CA GLY A 95 -17.56 -0.22 6.80
C GLY A 95 -16.77 -0.40 5.49
N GLY A 96 -15.56 0.19 5.41
CA GLY A 96 -14.73 0.15 4.22
C GLY A 96 -14.22 -1.25 3.87
N TYR A 97 -14.05 -1.49 2.59
CA TYR A 97 -13.44 -2.70 2.02
C TYR A 97 -12.92 -2.40 0.61
N LEU A 98 -12.06 -3.27 0.13
CA LEU A 98 -11.66 -3.33 -1.27
C LEU A 98 -11.79 -4.79 -1.71
N GLY A 99 -12.66 -5.05 -2.70
CA GLY A 99 -12.91 -6.39 -3.23
C GLY A 99 -11.69 -7.00 -3.92
N PRO A 100 -11.74 -8.28 -4.26
CA PRO A 100 -10.67 -8.92 -5.02
C PRO A 100 -10.42 -8.20 -6.35
N HIS A 101 -9.20 -7.78 -6.58
CA HIS A 101 -8.75 -7.05 -7.77
C HIS A 101 -7.27 -7.33 -8.01
N VAL A 102 -6.84 -7.03 -9.20
CA VAL A 102 -5.43 -6.89 -9.59
C VAL A 102 -5.20 -5.41 -9.85
N ASP A 103 -4.06 -4.87 -9.44
CA ASP A 103 -3.71 -3.48 -9.71
C ASP A 103 -3.42 -3.25 -11.21
N HIS A 104 -3.11 -2.01 -11.59
CA HIS A 104 -2.70 -1.69 -12.96
C HIS A 104 -1.48 -2.50 -13.38
N SER A 105 -1.45 -2.96 -14.63
CA SER A 105 -0.42 -3.87 -15.16
C SER A 105 0.91 -3.18 -15.46
N SER A 106 0.89 -1.86 -15.75
CA SER A 106 2.07 -1.11 -16.16
C SER A 106 1.98 0.36 -15.78
N ASP A 107 3.12 1.01 -15.70
CA ASP A 107 3.20 2.47 -15.55
C ASP A 107 2.65 3.15 -16.82
N PRO A 108 1.70 4.08 -16.70
CA PRO A 108 1.01 4.66 -17.86
C PRO A 108 1.89 5.56 -18.73
N LYS A 109 3.06 6.00 -18.25
CA LYS A 109 3.99 6.84 -18.99
C LYS A 109 5.11 6.06 -19.64
N THR A 110 5.71 5.14 -18.91
CA THR A 110 6.87 4.40 -19.37
C THR A 110 6.51 3.06 -20.02
N GLY A 111 5.29 2.55 -19.77
CA GLY A 111 4.87 1.21 -20.14
C GLY A 111 5.56 0.09 -19.35
N TYR A 112 6.40 0.43 -18.37
CA TYR A 112 7.12 -0.59 -17.60
C TYR A 112 6.14 -1.44 -16.79
N PRO A 113 6.26 -2.79 -16.86
CA PRO A 113 5.44 -3.71 -16.07
C PRO A 113 5.49 -3.42 -14.58
N HIS A 114 4.35 -3.43 -13.93
CA HIS A 114 4.21 -3.36 -12.49
C HIS A 114 4.50 -4.75 -11.91
N VAL A 115 5.52 -4.90 -11.10
CA VAL A 115 6.03 -6.22 -10.68
C VAL A 115 6.02 -6.46 -9.18
N MET A 116 5.90 -5.41 -8.35
CA MET A 116 5.95 -5.58 -6.90
C MET A 116 5.26 -4.42 -6.18
N ASN A 117 4.67 -4.72 -5.02
CA ASN A 117 4.09 -3.75 -4.12
C ASN A 117 4.67 -3.85 -2.72
N ILE A 118 4.78 -2.73 -2.02
CA ILE A 118 4.90 -2.69 -0.57
C ILE A 118 3.71 -1.94 0.04
N ILE A 119 3.11 -2.53 1.06
CA ILE A 119 2.08 -1.88 1.88
C ILE A 119 2.59 -1.79 3.31
N ILE A 120 2.57 -0.59 3.91
CA ILE A 120 2.97 -0.36 5.30
C ILE A 120 1.75 0.09 6.09
N TYR A 121 1.40 -0.60 7.18
CA TYR A 121 0.25 -0.28 8.03
C TYR A 121 0.63 0.75 9.09
N LEU A 122 -0.06 1.89 9.11
CA LEU A 122 0.32 3.08 9.88
C LEU A 122 -0.62 3.44 11.04
N SER A 123 -1.75 2.76 11.22
CA SER A 123 -2.63 3.03 12.38
C SER A 123 -1.90 2.75 13.70
N ASP A 124 -2.24 3.47 14.76
CA ASP A 124 -1.54 3.37 16.04
C ASP A 124 -1.94 2.15 16.89
N TYR A 125 -3.15 1.65 16.70
CA TYR A 125 -3.70 0.47 17.38
C TYR A 125 -4.72 -0.23 16.49
N TRP A 126 -4.75 -1.56 16.53
CA TRP A 126 -5.69 -2.37 15.74
C TRP A 126 -6.01 -3.70 16.42
N LYS A 127 -7.28 -4.01 16.63
CA LYS A 127 -7.71 -5.32 17.12
C LYS A 127 -7.81 -6.32 15.98
N LYS A 128 -7.47 -7.57 16.25
CA LYS A 128 -7.49 -8.66 15.27
C LYS A 128 -8.86 -8.84 14.59
N ASN A 129 -9.95 -8.61 15.30
CA ASN A 129 -11.32 -8.76 14.81
C ASN A 129 -11.88 -7.52 14.08
N TRP A 130 -11.11 -6.44 13.97
CA TRP A 130 -11.55 -5.21 13.27
C TRP A 130 -11.47 -5.29 11.74
N GLY A 131 -10.97 -6.40 11.19
CA GLY A 131 -10.79 -6.53 9.74
C GLY A 131 -9.66 -5.65 9.20
N GLY A 132 -9.80 -5.15 7.97
CA GLY A 132 -8.75 -4.35 7.32
C GLY A 132 -7.52 -5.16 6.91
N SER A 133 -7.60 -6.47 6.97
CA SER A 133 -6.52 -7.41 6.56
C SER A 133 -6.31 -7.34 5.06
N THR A 134 -5.05 -7.48 4.62
CA THR A 134 -4.77 -7.78 3.20
C THR A 134 -5.04 -9.27 2.97
N GLU A 135 -5.84 -9.57 1.96
CA GLU A 135 -6.23 -10.92 1.59
C GLU A 135 -5.74 -11.23 0.18
N PHE A 136 -5.17 -12.40 -0.02
CA PHE A 136 -4.76 -12.90 -1.33
C PHE A 136 -5.69 -14.02 -1.79
N TYR A 137 -5.93 -14.06 -3.07
CA TYR A 137 -6.86 -14.97 -3.72
C TYR A 137 -6.12 -15.88 -4.72
N ASN A 138 -6.80 -16.92 -5.14
CA ASN A 138 -6.33 -17.79 -6.23
C ASN A 138 -6.29 -17.01 -7.57
N PHE A 139 -5.73 -17.62 -8.60
CA PHE A 139 -5.47 -17.01 -9.91
C PHE A 139 -6.70 -16.41 -10.62
N ASN A 140 -7.90 -16.83 -10.27
CA ASN A 140 -9.16 -16.29 -10.84
C ASN A 140 -9.92 -15.37 -9.86
N GLY A 141 -9.37 -15.03 -8.71
CA GLY A 141 -9.94 -14.09 -7.74
C GLY A 141 -11.15 -14.61 -6.95
N THR A 142 -11.49 -15.91 -7.05
CA THR A 142 -12.73 -16.46 -6.48
C THR A 142 -12.57 -17.04 -5.08
N LYS A 143 -11.39 -17.57 -4.75
CA LYS A 143 -11.12 -18.24 -3.46
C LYS A 143 -9.98 -17.56 -2.73
N LYS A 144 -10.24 -17.10 -1.52
CA LYS A 144 -9.20 -16.58 -0.62
C LYS A 144 -8.26 -17.70 -0.21
N ILE A 145 -6.96 -17.51 -0.46
CA ILE A 145 -5.90 -18.48 -0.14
C ILE A 145 -5.03 -18.03 1.05
N LYS A 146 -4.95 -16.72 1.30
CA LYS A 146 -4.15 -16.17 2.40
C LYS A 146 -4.78 -14.93 2.98
N LYS A 147 -4.63 -14.74 4.28
CA LYS A 147 -5.02 -13.53 5.01
C LYS A 147 -3.86 -13.04 5.84
N ILE A 148 -3.47 -11.79 5.65
CA ILE A 148 -2.47 -11.09 6.47
C ILE A 148 -3.19 -10.07 7.33
N ASN A 149 -3.25 -10.35 8.63
CA ASN A 149 -3.92 -9.45 9.57
C ASN A 149 -3.25 -8.08 9.59
N TYR A 150 -4.06 -7.05 9.61
CA TYR A 150 -3.60 -5.69 9.82
C TYR A 150 -2.95 -5.59 11.22
N LYS A 151 -1.72 -5.12 11.27
CA LYS A 151 -0.97 -4.89 12.50
C LYS A 151 -0.17 -3.60 12.36
N PRO A 152 -0.27 -2.65 13.29
CA PRO A 152 0.51 -1.42 13.24
C PRO A 152 2.00 -1.68 13.02
N ASN A 153 2.63 -0.86 12.19
CA ASN A 153 4.05 -0.95 11.84
C ASN A 153 4.46 -2.29 11.18
N ARG A 154 3.54 -2.91 10.46
CA ARG A 154 3.82 -4.08 9.61
C ARG A 154 3.95 -3.63 8.17
N ALA A 155 4.98 -4.12 7.48
CA ALA A 155 5.07 -4.07 6.03
C ALA A 155 4.69 -5.43 5.42
N VAL A 156 4.02 -5.37 4.27
CA VAL A 156 3.70 -6.52 3.42
C VAL A 156 4.25 -6.22 2.04
N ILE A 157 5.15 -7.06 1.54
CA ILE A 157 5.73 -6.96 0.20
C ILE A 157 5.25 -8.17 -0.59
N PHE A 158 4.78 -7.97 -1.80
CA PHE A 158 4.33 -9.07 -2.67
C PHE A 158 4.59 -8.75 -4.13
N LEU A 159 4.81 -9.79 -4.92
CA LEU A 159 4.93 -9.70 -6.38
C LEU A 159 3.57 -9.40 -6.98
N HIS A 160 3.57 -8.56 -7.98
CA HIS A 160 2.43 -8.27 -8.83
C HIS A 160 2.53 -9.10 -10.10
N THR A 161 1.45 -9.74 -10.48
CA THR A 161 1.26 -10.50 -11.72
C THR A 161 -0.16 -10.30 -12.22
N PRO A 162 -0.50 -10.63 -13.47
CA PRO A 162 -1.89 -10.58 -13.95
C PRO A 162 -2.89 -11.41 -13.13
N TYR A 163 -2.39 -12.28 -12.25
CA TYR A 163 -3.19 -13.19 -11.42
C TYR A 163 -3.07 -12.93 -9.93
N SER A 164 -2.36 -11.89 -9.51
CA SER A 164 -2.12 -11.58 -8.08
C SER A 164 -3.32 -10.90 -7.44
N PHE A 165 -4.50 -11.53 -7.51
CA PHE A 165 -5.71 -11.01 -6.90
C PHE A 165 -5.54 -10.81 -5.41
N HIS A 166 -5.84 -9.59 -4.96
CA HIS A 166 -5.79 -9.23 -3.55
C HIS A 166 -6.95 -8.32 -3.15
N ALA A 167 -7.17 -8.17 -1.86
CA ALA A 167 -8.32 -7.45 -1.33
C ALA A 167 -8.00 -6.84 0.04
N VAL A 168 -8.87 -5.94 0.51
CA VAL A 168 -8.90 -5.49 1.91
C VAL A 168 -10.21 -5.93 2.53
N SER A 169 -10.13 -6.77 3.57
CA SER A 169 -11.33 -7.25 4.27
C SER A 169 -12.08 -6.11 4.95
N LYS A 170 -13.41 -6.25 5.03
CA LYS A 170 -14.30 -5.23 5.62
C LYS A 170 -13.85 -4.80 7.00
N ILE A 171 -13.78 -3.49 7.21
CA ILE A 171 -13.36 -2.83 8.44
C ILE A 171 -14.57 -2.69 9.39
N LYS A 172 -14.37 -3.03 10.66
CA LYS A 172 -15.40 -3.05 11.71
C LYS A 172 -14.89 -2.38 13.00
N THR A 173 -14.45 -1.13 12.89
CA THR A 173 -13.75 -0.45 14.01
C THR A 173 -14.60 0.56 14.76
N GLY A 174 -15.77 0.96 14.25
CA GLY A 174 -16.47 2.15 14.71
C GLY A 174 -15.75 3.44 14.28
N SER A 175 -14.83 3.96 15.08
CA SER A 175 -14.17 5.26 14.83
C SER A 175 -12.72 5.20 14.35
N LYS A 176 -12.06 4.04 14.40
CA LYS A 176 -10.66 3.95 13.99
C LYS A 176 -10.52 3.87 12.47
N ILE A 177 -9.48 4.50 11.96
CA ILE A 177 -9.17 4.57 10.53
C ILE A 177 -8.01 3.61 10.24
N ARG A 178 -8.15 2.82 9.19
CA ARG A 178 -7.08 2.03 8.61
C ARG A 178 -6.23 2.94 7.73
N SER A 179 -5.02 3.23 8.17
CA SER A 179 -4.06 4.06 7.44
C SER A 179 -2.94 3.20 6.88
N SER A 180 -2.54 3.43 5.63
CA SER A 180 -1.45 2.69 4.99
C SER A 180 -0.68 3.57 4.01
N ILE A 181 0.61 3.25 3.85
CA ILE A 181 1.42 3.65 2.70
C ILE A 181 1.42 2.49 1.71
N TYR A 182 1.45 2.84 0.45
CA TYR A 182 1.47 1.95 -0.68
C TYR A 182 2.50 2.45 -1.69
N VAL A 183 3.43 1.61 -2.15
CA VAL A 183 4.43 1.95 -3.16
C VAL A 183 4.52 0.83 -4.18
N ASP A 184 4.48 1.22 -5.45
CA ASP A 184 4.60 0.34 -6.60
C ASP A 184 6.03 0.33 -7.12
N TYR A 185 6.48 -0.83 -7.54
CA TYR A 185 7.76 -1.03 -8.20
C TYR A 185 7.57 -1.68 -9.56
N TYR A 186 8.38 -1.25 -10.49
CA TYR A 186 8.31 -1.61 -11.90
C TYR A 186 9.61 -2.27 -12.35
N SER A 187 9.56 -3.01 -13.43
CA SER A 187 10.74 -3.54 -14.14
C SER A 187 10.75 -3.01 -15.56
N LYS A 188 11.93 -2.90 -16.13
CA LYS A 188 12.08 -2.50 -17.54
C LYS A 188 11.96 -3.68 -18.49
N SER A 189 12.32 -4.87 -18.04
CA SER A 189 12.45 -6.07 -18.86
C SER A 189 11.74 -7.30 -18.32
N PHE A 190 11.38 -7.31 -17.01
CA PHE A 190 10.68 -8.44 -16.42
C PHE A 190 9.18 -8.31 -16.66
N ASP A 191 8.61 -9.27 -17.40
CA ASP A 191 7.17 -9.42 -17.61
C ASP A 191 6.68 -10.59 -16.75
N PRO A 192 5.91 -10.34 -15.66
CA PRO A 192 5.54 -11.38 -14.70
C PRO A 192 4.41 -12.30 -15.16
#